data_49aca0da0b4e98dd7c42389edfb22a54
#
_entry.id   49aca0da0b4e98dd7c42389edfb22a54
#
_cell.length_a   1.000
_cell.length_b   1.000
_cell.length_c   1.000
_cell.angle_alpha   90.00
_cell.angle_beta   90.00
_cell.angle_gamma   90.00
#
_symmetry.space_group_name_H-M   'P 1'
#
loop_
_entity.id
_entity.type
_entity.pdbx_description
1 polymer ?
#
loop_
_entity_poly.entity_id
_entity_poly.type
_entity_poly.pdbx_seq_one_letter_code
_entity_poly.pdbx_strand_id
1 'polypeptide(L)'
;MLEGLSSYPLYQYGNPQLRIFRTNFFMTLVRPGKEQPENTVQFRIPMEMTKPDVKNYLQGIYNVPVAAVRTRIQFCTSKKRNHKNQRVKRPDYKVAYVQLAGGQTFNFPDIFPRKDQTPEPGSLEEIQNKFLEDEKQKQKADPRRGGVTEWFGL
;
A
#
# COMPACT_ATOMS: atom_id res chain seq x y z
N MET A 1 -18.51 29.53 -0.65
CA MET A 1 -17.94 29.48 0.72
C MET A 1 -18.31 28.13 1.31
N LEU A 2 -17.39 27.19 1.28
CA LEU A 2 -17.53 25.94 2.02
C LEU A 2 -16.94 26.19 3.40
N GLU A 3 -17.75 26.76 4.26
CA GLU A 3 -17.39 26.90 5.66
C GLU A 3 -17.18 25.51 6.24
N GLY A 4 -15.99 25.33 6.73
CA GLY A 4 -15.49 24.32 7.60
C GLY A 4 -16.43 23.19 7.98
N LEU A 5 -16.36 22.10 7.26
CA LEU A 5 -16.79 20.81 7.80
C LEU A 5 -15.95 20.58 9.06
N SER A 6 -16.53 20.92 10.21
CA SER A 6 -15.85 20.74 11.47
C SER A 6 -15.51 19.26 11.64
N SER A 7 -14.30 19.02 12.08
CA SER A 7 -13.83 17.66 12.38
C SER A 7 -14.70 17.03 13.47
N TYR A 8 -14.94 15.75 13.33
CA TYR A 8 -15.64 14.96 14.33
C TYR A 8 -14.83 14.87 15.66
N PRO A 9 -15.49 14.85 16.83
CA PRO A 9 -16.92 14.91 17.06
C PRO A 9 -17.49 16.32 17.03
N LEU A 10 -18.64 16.49 16.38
CA LEU A 10 -19.40 17.73 16.39
C LEU A 10 -20.25 17.83 17.66
N TYR A 11 -20.03 18.89 18.42
CA TYR A 11 -20.92 19.22 19.53
C TYR A 11 -22.12 20.00 19.01
N GLN A 12 -23.30 19.52 19.31
CA GLN A 12 -24.55 20.26 19.08
C GLN A 12 -25.05 20.77 20.41
N TYR A 13 -25.58 22.03 20.40
CA TYR A 13 -26.16 22.63 21.60
C TYR A 13 -27.32 21.75 22.13
N GLY A 14 -27.12 21.24 23.34
CA GLY A 14 -28.07 20.36 24.02
C GLY A 14 -27.84 18.87 23.91
N ASN A 15 -27.30 18.36 22.78
CA ASN A 15 -27.02 16.95 22.60
C ASN A 15 -25.84 16.72 21.63
N PRO A 16 -25.03 15.68 21.86
CA PRO A 16 -23.97 15.33 20.91
C PRO A 16 -24.57 14.84 19.59
N GLN A 17 -23.89 15.13 18.48
CA GLN A 17 -24.29 14.61 17.19
C GLN A 17 -24.11 13.09 17.14
N LEU A 18 -25.21 12.36 16.89
CA LEU A 18 -25.21 10.89 16.87
C LEU A 18 -24.99 10.32 15.47
N ARG A 19 -25.23 11.10 14.42
CA ARG A 19 -25.15 10.64 13.03
C ARG A 19 -24.55 11.71 12.13
N ILE A 20 -23.65 11.30 11.25
CA ILE A 20 -23.03 12.12 10.22
C ILE A 20 -23.35 11.51 8.87
N PHE A 21 -24.01 12.24 7.97
CA PHE A 21 -24.35 11.75 6.64
C PHE A 21 -23.14 11.75 5.68
N ARG A 22 -22.24 12.73 5.82
CA ARG A 22 -20.99 12.79 5.09
C ARG A 22 -19.85 12.88 6.09
N THR A 23 -19.00 11.87 6.04
CA THR A 23 -17.82 11.83 6.90
C THR A 23 -16.71 12.69 6.29
N ASN A 24 -15.96 13.39 7.13
CA ASN A 24 -14.76 14.12 6.73
C ASN A 24 -13.50 13.21 6.72
N PHE A 25 -13.68 11.94 6.93
CA PHE A 25 -12.60 10.95 6.93
C PHE A 25 -12.52 10.25 5.58
N PHE A 26 -11.33 10.26 5.01
CA PHE A 26 -11.05 9.57 3.76
C PHE A 26 -10.09 8.40 4.03
N MET A 27 -10.53 7.21 3.69
CA MET A 27 -9.74 6.01 3.80
C MET A 27 -9.22 5.59 2.43
N THR A 28 -7.93 5.33 2.34
CA THR A 28 -7.29 4.84 1.11
C THR A 28 -6.83 3.42 1.31
N LEU A 29 -7.29 2.51 0.44
CA LEU A 29 -6.80 1.13 0.41
C LEU A 29 -5.37 1.10 -0.14
N VAL A 30 -4.48 0.38 0.53
CA VAL A 30 -3.04 0.32 0.19
C VAL A 30 -2.59 -1.12 0.05
N ARG A 31 -1.83 -1.42 -1.00
CA ARG A 31 -1.16 -2.73 -1.12
C ARG A 31 -0.07 -2.83 -0.05
N PRO A 32 -0.06 -3.90 0.75
CA PRO A 32 0.98 -4.10 1.75
C PRO A 32 2.35 -4.30 1.08
N GLY A 33 3.40 -3.71 1.66
CA GLY A 33 4.77 -3.90 1.20
C GLY A 33 5.39 -5.23 1.61
N LYS A 34 4.79 -5.90 2.59
CA LYS A 34 5.12 -7.26 3.04
C LYS A 34 3.87 -8.11 2.92
N GLU A 35 4.02 -9.36 2.61
CA GLU A 35 2.94 -10.32 2.59
C GLU A 35 2.22 -10.35 3.94
N GLN A 36 0.91 -10.33 3.89
CA GLN A 36 0.03 -10.37 5.04
C GLN A 36 -1.02 -11.46 4.81
N PRO A 37 -1.62 -11.99 5.90
CA PRO A 37 -2.72 -12.92 5.76
C PRO A 37 -3.86 -12.31 4.91
N GLU A 38 -4.51 -13.12 4.12
CA GLU A 38 -5.59 -12.69 3.21
C GLU A 38 -6.78 -12.05 3.92
N ASN A 39 -6.94 -12.33 5.21
CA ASN A 39 -7.98 -11.72 6.05
C ASN A 39 -7.59 -10.33 6.59
N THR A 40 -6.39 -9.83 6.27
CA THR A 40 -5.89 -8.55 6.78
C THR A 40 -5.75 -7.54 5.65
N VAL A 41 -6.44 -6.42 5.78
CA VAL A 41 -6.45 -5.34 4.79
C VAL A 41 -5.81 -4.09 5.38
N GLN A 42 -4.98 -3.43 4.59
CA GLN A 42 -4.25 -2.22 5.00
C GLN A 42 -4.88 -0.97 4.41
N PHE A 43 -5.13 0.02 5.27
CA PHE A 43 -5.64 1.33 4.88
C PHE A 43 -4.71 2.45 5.35
N ARG A 44 -4.63 3.49 4.55
CA ARG A 44 -4.11 4.78 4.97
C ARG A 44 -5.28 5.64 5.41
N ILE A 45 -5.21 6.17 6.61
CA ILE A 45 -6.28 6.94 7.26
C ILE A 45 -5.73 8.27 7.79
N PRO A 46 -6.60 9.27 8.02
CA PRO A 46 -6.23 10.51 8.69
C PRO A 46 -5.72 10.26 10.11
N MET A 47 -4.87 11.18 10.60
CA MET A 47 -4.31 11.08 11.95
C MET A 47 -5.36 11.11 13.06
N GLU A 48 -6.46 11.80 12.83
CA GLU A 48 -7.55 12.01 13.79
C GLU A 48 -8.44 10.77 13.95
N MET A 49 -8.47 9.91 12.93
CA MET A 49 -9.34 8.74 12.91
C MET A 49 -8.89 7.68 13.92
N THR A 50 -9.83 7.23 14.75
CA THR A 50 -9.59 6.20 15.79
C THR A 50 -9.90 4.79 15.30
N LYS A 51 -9.51 3.77 16.07
CA LYS A 51 -9.83 2.36 15.75
C LYS A 51 -11.34 2.10 15.68
N PRO A 52 -12.16 2.58 16.64
CA PRO A 52 -13.62 2.45 16.55
C PRO A 52 -14.21 3.14 15.32
N ASP A 53 -13.67 4.31 14.92
CA ASP A 53 -14.13 5.01 13.74
C ASP A 53 -13.90 4.19 12.48
N VAL A 54 -12.73 3.57 12.34
CA VAL A 54 -12.41 2.67 11.21
C VAL A 54 -13.40 1.51 11.16
N LYS A 55 -13.65 0.88 12.32
CA LYS A 55 -14.61 -0.22 12.41
C LYS A 55 -16.01 0.21 11.98
N ASN A 56 -16.51 1.29 12.56
CA ASN A 56 -17.85 1.81 12.28
C ASN A 56 -17.99 2.27 10.82
N TYR A 57 -16.93 2.87 10.26
CA TYR A 57 -16.91 3.29 8.87
C TYR A 57 -17.06 2.11 7.91
N LEU A 58 -16.28 1.05 8.12
CA LEU A 58 -16.33 -0.15 7.27
C LEU A 58 -17.63 -0.93 7.44
N GLN A 59 -18.13 -1.04 8.67
CA GLN A 59 -19.38 -1.75 8.95
C GLN A 59 -20.61 -0.95 8.50
N GLY A 60 -20.63 0.36 8.75
CA GLY A 60 -21.80 1.20 8.47
C GLY A 60 -21.95 1.59 7.01
N ILE A 61 -20.85 1.79 6.27
CA ILE A 61 -20.91 2.27 4.88
C ILE A 61 -20.76 1.11 3.89
N TYR A 62 -19.80 0.21 4.15
CA TYR A 62 -19.47 -0.88 3.22
C TYR A 62 -20.04 -2.24 3.63
N ASN A 63 -20.68 -2.34 4.80
CA ASN A 63 -21.20 -3.59 5.35
C ASN A 63 -20.13 -4.71 5.47
N VAL A 64 -18.89 -4.31 5.70
CA VAL A 64 -17.76 -5.25 5.85
C VAL A 64 -17.62 -5.60 7.33
N PRO A 65 -17.72 -6.89 7.71
CA PRO A 65 -17.56 -7.31 9.09
C PRO A 65 -16.09 -7.22 9.51
N VAL A 66 -15.83 -6.49 10.59
CA VAL A 66 -14.47 -6.24 11.11
C VAL A 66 -14.29 -6.92 12.46
N ALA A 67 -13.32 -7.83 12.55
CA ALA A 67 -12.95 -8.49 13.80
C ALA A 67 -12.08 -7.57 14.67
N ALA A 68 -10.99 -7.07 14.15
CA ALA A 68 -10.06 -6.25 14.89
C ALA A 68 -9.44 -5.15 14.00
N VAL A 69 -9.09 -4.03 14.64
CA VAL A 69 -8.37 -2.92 13.99
C VAL A 69 -7.12 -2.60 14.82
N ARG A 70 -5.98 -2.57 14.12
CA ARG A 70 -4.72 -2.09 14.69
C ARG A 70 -4.23 -0.90 13.90
N THR A 71 -3.64 0.08 14.57
CA THR A 71 -3.18 1.30 13.94
C THR A 71 -1.73 1.59 14.32
N ARG A 72 -0.99 2.19 13.38
CA ARG A 72 0.32 2.78 13.62
C ARG A 72 0.40 4.15 12.96
N ILE A 73 1.24 5.00 13.51
CA ILE A 73 1.56 6.30 12.91
C ILE A 73 2.84 6.14 12.10
N GLN A 74 2.77 6.54 10.82
CA GLN A 74 3.94 6.57 9.96
C GLN A 74 4.57 7.95 10.02
N PHE A 75 5.73 8.01 10.66
CA PHE A 75 6.53 9.23 10.69
C PHE A 75 7.17 9.49 9.32
N CYS A 76 7.00 10.70 8.81
CA CYS A 76 7.64 11.14 7.58
C CYS A 76 8.82 12.04 7.90
N THR A 77 10.02 11.61 7.48
CA THR A 77 11.26 12.35 7.74
C THR A 77 11.33 13.66 6.97
N SER A 78 12.01 14.65 7.56
CA SER A 78 12.34 15.93 6.92
C SER A 78 13.70 15.93 6.20
N LYS A 79 14.30 14.75 5.97
CA LYS A 79 15.62 14.65 5.31
C LYS A 79 15.60 15.03 3.84
N LYS A 80 14.45 14.89 3.16
CA LYS A 80 14.30 15.28 1.75
C LYS A 80 14.27 16.79 1.61
N ARG A 81 14.94 17.28 0.57
CA ARG A 81 14.95 18.70 0.22
C ARG A 81 14.07 18.93 -1.02
N ASN A 82 13.45 20.09 -1.10
CA ASN A 82 12.72 20.53 -2.27
C ASN A 82 13.67 21.11 -3.34
N HIS A 83 13.10 21.57 -4.45
CA HIS A 83 13.86 22.21 -5.55
C HIS A 83 14.61 23.48 -5.12
N LYS A 84 14.20 24.14 -4.04
CA LYS A 84 14.87 25.31 -3.43
C LYS A 84 15.91 24.92 -2.36
N ASN A 85 16.30 23.66 -2.28
CA ASN A 85 17.26 23.11 -1.31
C ASN A 85 16.81 23.24 0.17
N GLN A 86 15.54 23.51 0.44
CA GLN A 86 14.97 23.60 1.78
C GLN A 86 14.51 22.23 2.26
N ARG A 87 14.69 21.95 3.55
CA ARG A 87 14.15 20.72 4.16
C ARG A 87 12.63 20.81 4.26
N VAL A 88 11.93 19.87 3.68
CA VAL A 88 10.47 19.80 3.72
C VAL A 88 10.05 18.50 4.39
N LYS A 89 9.36 18.63 5.51
CA LYS A 89 8.70 17.50 6.17
C LYS A 89 7.35 17.22 5.46
N ARG A 90 7.15 15.98 5.04
CA ARG A 90 5.81 15.52 4.62
C ARG A 90 4.96 15.28 5.86
N PRO A 91 3.65 15.53 5.81
CA PRO A 91 2.76 15.23 6.93
C PRO A 91 2.79 13.74 7.27
N ASP A 92 2.79 13.44 8.57
CA ASP A 92 2.66 12.09 9.07
C ASP A 92 1.26 11.56 8.74
N TYR A 93 1.13 10.26 8.59
CA TYR A 93 -0.16 9.63 8.34
C TYR A 93 -0.32 8.38 9.18
N LYS A 94 -1.57 8.02 9.42
CA LYS A 94 -1.90 6.82 10.18
C LYS A 94 -2.21 5.66 9.22
N VAL A 95 -1.71 4.50 9.56
CA VAL A 95 -1.99 3.25 8.85
C VAL A 95 -2.83 2.37 9.73
N ALA A 96 -3.94 1.86 9.21
CA ALA A 96 -4.80 0.89 9.86
C ALA A 96 -4.65 -0.48 9.21
N TYR A 97 -4.50 -1.49 10.04
CA TYR A 97 -4.56 -2.90 9.70
C TYR A 97 -5.90 -3.42 10.18
N VAL A 98 -6.75 -3.80 9.25
CA VAL A 98 -8.10 -4.26 9.51
C VAL A 98 -8.16 -5.76 9.30
N GLN A 99 -8.48 -6.49 10.35
CA GLN A 99 -8.73 -7.92 10.26
C GLN A 99 -10.21 -8.15 10.00
N LEU A 100 -10.50 -8.83 8.90
CA LEU A 100 -11.86 -9.17 8.50
C LEU A 100 -12.43 -10.29 9.38
N ALA A 101 -13.73 -10.24 9.64
CA ALA A 101 -14.45 -11.26 10.39
C ALA A 101 -15.14 -12.25 9.45
N GLY A 102 -15.65 -13.35 10.01
CA GLY A 102 -16.47 -14.31 9.27
C GLY A 102 -15.74 -15.08 8.17
N GLY A 103 -14.42 -15.25 8.27
CA GLY A 103 -13.64 -15.96 7.26
C GLY A 103 -13.52 -15.22 5.92
N GLN A 104 -13.86 -13.93 5.89
CA GLN A 104 -13.72 -13.13 4.66
C GLN A 104 -12.25 -12.90 4.35
N THR A 105 -11.92 -13.00 3.09
CA THR A 105 -10.59 -12.74 2.53
C THR A 105 -10.68 -11.63 1.49
N PHE A 106 -9.59 -10.91 1.30
CA PHE A 106 -9.48 -9.86 0.31
C PHE A 106 -8.20 -10.01 -0.50
N ASN A 107 -8.35 -10.15 -1.80
CA ASN A 107 -7.25 -10.14 -2.76
C ASN A 107 -7.40 -8.94 -3.69
N PHE A 108 -6.30 -8.24 -3.96
CA PHE A 108 -6.32 -7.15 -4.92
C PHE A 108 -6.62 -7.67 -6.32
N PRO A 109 -7.58 -7.08 -7.03
CA PRO A 109 -7.88 -7.47 -8.39
C PRO A 109 -6.68 -7.14 -9.31
N ASP A 110 -6.37 -8.04 -10.21
CA ASP A 110 -5.41 -7.82 -11.29
C ASP A 110 -6.08 -6.98 -12.38
N ILE A 111 -5.95 -5.65 -12.26
CA ILE A 111 -6.52 -4.70 -13.23
C ILE A 111 -5.72 -4.73 -14.54
N PHE A 112 -4.42 -4.99 -14.44
CA PHE A 112 -3.52 -5.11 -15.58
C PHE A 112 -2.88 -6.49 -15.58
N PRO A 113 -3.62 -7.55 -16.00
CA PRO A 113 -3.03 -8.86 -16.10
C PRO A 113 -1.83 -8.77 -17.05
N ARG A 114 -0.67 -9.21 -16.58
CA ARG A 114 0.47 -9.41 -17.48
C ARG A 114 -0.02 -10.44 -18.48
N LYS A 115 -0.16 -10.02 -19.73
CA LYS A 115 -0.21 -10.98 -20.82
C LYS A 115 1.12 -11.70 -20.72
N ASP A 116 1.09 -12.97 -20.41
CA ASP A 116 2.24 -13.83 -20.59
C ASP A 116 2.57 -13.77 -22.08
N GLN A 117 3.41 -12.81 -22.43
CA GLN A 117 4.04 -12.75 -23.74
C GLN A 117 5.06 -13.88 -23.73
N THR A 118 4.56 -15.11 -23.80
CA THR A 118 5.41 -16.19 -24.30
C THR A 118 5.67 -15.83 -25.77
N PRO A 119 6.89 -15.42 -26.09
CA PRO A 119 7.20 -15.04 -27.47
C PRO A 119 6.91 -16.24 -28.37
N GLU A 120 6.28 -16.00 -29.50
CA GLU A 120 6.02 -17.05 -30.47
C GLU A 120 7.33 -17.75 -30.86
N PRO A 121 7.35 -19.10 -30.95
CA PRO A 121 8.56 -19.84 -31.29
C PRO A 121 9.10 -19.38 -32.64
N GLY A 122 10.35 -18.91 -32.65
CA GLY A 122 11.03 -18.34 -33.82
C GLY A 122 10.89 -16.82 -33.97
N SER A 123 10.24 -16.12 -33.02
CA SER A 123 10.17 -14.65 -33.04
C SER A 123 11.50 -14.00 -32.62
N LEU A 124 11.75 -12.77 -33.11
CA LEU A 124 12.90 -11.98 -32.69
C LEU A 124 12.97 -11.77 -31.19
N GLU A 125 11.82 -11.72 -30.53
CA GLU A 125 11.73 -11.57 -29.07
C GLU A 125 12.21 -12.83 -28.33
N GLU A 126 11.93 -14.02 -28.87
CA GLU A 126 12.46 -15.26 -28.28
C GLU A 126 13.99 -15.31 -28.37
N ILE A 127 14.55 -14.91 -29.52
CA ILE A 127 16.00 -14.88 -29.73
C ILE A 127 16.65 -13.86 -28.79
N GLN A 128 16.05 -12.68 -28.63
CA GLN A 128 16.53 -11.67 -27.71
C GLN A 128 16.46 -12.14 -26.25
N ASN A 129 15.38 -12.79 -25.85
CA ASN A 129 15.24 -13.32 -24.49
C ASN A 129 16.25 -14.44 -24.20
N LYS A 130 16.47 -15.35 -25.14
CA LYS A 130 17.52 -16.35 -25.02
C LYS A 130 18.90 -15.73 -24.89
N PHE A 131 19.20 -14.73 -25.70
CA PHE A 131 20.50 -14.04 -25.62
C PHE A 131 20.68 -13.36 -24.26
N LEU A 132 19.65 -12.69 -23.75
CA LEU A 132 19.67 -12.04 -22.41
C LEU A 132 19.80 -13.06 -21.28
N GLU A 133 19.19 -14.23 -21.42
CA GLU A 133 19.31 -15.30 -20.43
C GLU A 133 20.72 -15.90 -20.44
N ASP A 134 21.30 -16.12 -21.61
CA ASP A 134 22.69 -16.59 -21.75
C ASP A 134 23.69 -15.58 -21.18
N GLU A 135 23.48 -14.28 -21.42
CA GLU A 135 24.32 -13.26 -20.78
C GLU A 135 24.17 -13.24 -19.27
N LYS A 136 22.95 -13.34 -18.75
CA LYS A 136 22.72 -13.43 -17.30
C LYS A 136 23.34 -14.68 -16.69
N GLN A 137 23.34 -15.80 -17.41
CA GLN A 137 24.02 -17.02 -16.95
C GLN A 137 25.53 -16.86 -16.91
N LYS A 138 26.11 -16.24 -17.94
CA LYS A 138 27.56 -15.93 -18.00
C LYS A 138 27.99 -14.94 -16.93
N GLN A 139 27.07 -14.03 -16.52
CA GLN A 139 27.33 -13.04 -15.46
C GLN A 139 27.10 -13.60 -14.04
N LYS A 140 26.50 -14.80 -13.89
CA LYS A 140 26.41 -15.42 -12.58
C LYS A 140 27.80 -15.72 -12.06
N ALA A 141 28.17 -15.02 -10.99
CA ALA A 141 29.44 -15.24 -10.32
C ALA A 141 29.56 -16.70 -9.86
N ASP A 142 30.66 -17.36 -10.22
CA ASP A 142 31.03 -18.68 -9.68
C ASP A 142 31.26 -18.53 -8.16
N PRO A 143 30.54 -19.28 -7.28
CA PRO A 143 30.73 -19.21 -5.83
C PRO A 143 32.18 -19.45 -5.39
N ARG A 144 32.95 -20.14 -6.20
CA ARG A 144 34.38 -20.45 -5.92
C ARG A 144 35.33 -19.31 -6.27
N ARG A 145 34.88 -18.32 -7.07
CA ARG A 145 35.72 -17.22 -7.56
C ARG A 145 35.59 -15.92 -6.75
N GLY A 146 34.92 -15.92 -5.61
CA GLY A 146 34.84 -14.76 -4.73
C GLY A 146 34.27 -13.50 -5.39
N GLY A 147 33.38 -13.64 -6.38
CA GLY A 147 32.75 -12.51 -7.09
C GLY A 147 33.53 -11.98 -8.29
N VAL A 148 34.61 -12.61 -8.69
CA VAL A 148 35.31 -12.27 -9.94
C VAL A 148 34.51 -12.83 -11.13
N THR A 149 34.16 -12.00 -12.09
CA THR A 149 33.43 -12.41 -13.28
C THR A 149 34.28 -13.18 -14.26
N GLU A 150 33.70 -14.09 -15.05
CA GLU A 150 34.37 -14.84 -16.11
C GLU A 150 35.00 -13.98 -17.20
N TRP A 151 34.65 -12.68 -17.25
CA TRP A 151 35.24 -11.71 -18.15
C TRP A 151 36.78 -11.70 -18.15
N PHE A 152 37.38 -11.98 -17.01
CA PHE A 152 38.85 -11.97 -16.88
C PHE A 152 39.54 -13.24 -17.36
N GLY A 153 38.83 -14.23 -17.90
CA GLY A 153 39.41 -15.40 -18.54
C GLY A 153 40.27 -16.30 -17.62
N LEU A 154 40.07 -16.19 -16.32
CA LEU A 154 40.77 -16.95 -15.28
C LEU A 154 39.95 -18.12 -14.78
#